data_7f5f6899e26f135195bedc9d5e56ea08
#
_entry.id   7f5f6899e26f135195bedc9d5e56ea08
#
_cell.length_a   1.000
_cell.length_b   1.000
_cell.length_c   1.000
_cell.angle_alpha   90.00
_cell.angle_beta   90.00
_cell.angle_gamma   90.00
#
_symmetry.space_group_name_H-M   'P 1'
#
loop_
_entity.id
_entity.type
_entity.pdbx_description
1 polymer ?
#
loop_
_entity_poly.entity_id
_entity_poly.type
_entity_poly.pdbx_seq_one_letter_code
_entity_poly.pdbx_strand_id
1 'polypeptide(L)'
;MIYPPGANIICLLLSKMFSLESYMDGINAMRDSQIGMLVIMWFLLFTVTLFISLICYQFQGTRAEKLCLVLTILLSAPYVREISKANLVMVSVICVYVFILFKDHESVFMRVLAFVALSAAVALKIYPVFLGILLLREKSAKKIWGCIGCGIVVFFVPFFVFGGLHGVVLMLQNIFNTTSIFNDSGLGFKIDITNTINIVGDLFHYGGNIRRVGTCFNYIFLILGFVMSLFVQEEWKAVTLLSLLTLSYPTFSGSYGILILVPALIMFLNTKPGITHENMAYILLFVLLFAPMFFGGQNILPALDGEVRINLFTLTESVAIILMEMMLIFDGLIRMICLVGKKIKMK
;
A
#
# COMPACT_ATOMS: atom_id res chain seq x y z
N MET A 1 4.23 18.22 11.87
CA MET A 1 3.46 17.44 10.89
C MET A 1 4.24 16.19 10.55
N ILE A 2 3.73 15.00 10.91
CA ILE A 2 4.34 13.71 10.55
C ILE A 2 3.65 13.14 9.30
N TYR A 3 2.38 13.49 9.11
CA TYR A 3 1.58 13.05 7.97
C TYR A 3 1.60 14.07 6.82
N PRO A 4 1.35 13.62 5.58
CA PRO A 4 1.12 14.50 4.45
C PRO A 4 -0.03 15.50 4.69
N PRO A 5 -0.10 16.60 3.91
CA PRO A 5 -0.99 17.71 4.20
C PRO A 5 -2.49 17.35 4.16
N GLY A 6 -2.90 16.43 3.29
CA GLY A 6 -4.29 15.99 3.20
C GLY A 6 -4.78 15.27 4.47
N ALA A 7 -3.94 14.41 5.06
CA ALA A 7 -4.26 13.77 6.32
C ALA A 7 -4.39 14.79 7.46
N ASN A 8 -3.50 15.77 7.49
CA ASN A 8 -3.55 16.85 8.52
C ASN A 8 -4.82 17.71 8.39
N ILE A 9 -5.31 17.99 7.16
CA ILE A 9 -6.60 18.69 6.97
C ILE A 9 -7.75 17.87 7.54
N ILE A 10 -7.81 16.59 7.24
CA ILE A 10 -8.86 15.71 7.77
C ILE A 10 -8.82 15.72 9.31
N CYS A 11 -7.63 15.56 9.90
CA CYS A 11 -7.47 15.64 11.35
C CYS A 11 -7.91 17.01 11.90
N LEU A 12 -7.58 18.11 11.22
CA LEU A 12 -7.99 19.45 11.61
C LEU A 12 -9.51 19.64 11.55
N LEU A 13 -10.17 19.12 10.53
CA LEU A 13 -11.62 19.17 10.39
C LEU A 13 -12.30 18.34 11.48
N LEU A 14 -11.82 17.12 11.70
CA LEU A 14 -12.34 16.26 12.76
C LEU A 14 -12.13 16.90 14.15
N SER A 15 -10.98 17.52 14.39
CA SER A 15 -10.69 18.15 15.68
C SER A 15 -11.67 19.27 16.05
N LYS A 16 -12.26 19.93 15.05
CA LYS A 16 -13.29 20.95 15.28
C LYS A 16 -14.65 20.41 15.74
N MET A 17 -14.83 19.09 15.65
CA MET A 17 -16.04 18.42 16.14
C MET A 17 -15.99 18.12 17.64
N PHE A 18 -14.81 18.25 18.26
CA PHE A 18 -14.59 17.98 19.69
C PHE A 18 -14.44 19.28 20.49
N SER A 19 -14.88 19.29 21.74
CA SER A 19 -14.64 20.39 22.66
C SER A 19 -13.17 20.45 23.07
N LEU A 20 -12.68 21.65 23.42
CA LEU A 20 -11.28 21.82 23.88
C LEU A 20 -10.98 20.98 25.12
N GLU A 21 -11.95 20.80 26.01
CA GLU A 21 -11.85 20.01 27.24
C GLU A 21 -11.55 18.55 26.95
N SER A 22 -12.14 17.99 25.89
CA SER A 22 -11.88 16.61 25.48
C SER A 22 -10.42 16.35 25.08
N TYR A 23 -9.67 17.37 24.70
CA TYR A 23 -8.24 17.27 24.40
C TYR A 23 -7.36 17.19 25.63
N MET A 24 -7.80 17.84 26.74
CA MET A 24 -7.04 17.84 27.98
C MET A 24 -7.01 16.48 28.66
N ASP A 25 -8.06 15.67 28.45
CA ASP A 25 -8.17 14.29 29.00
C ASP A 25 -7.41 13.21 28.19
N GLY A 26 -6.78 13.63 27.09
CA GLY A 26 -5.95 12.78 26.23
C GLY A 26 -6.69 12.10 25.07
N ILE A 27 -5.92 11.48 24.17
CA ILE A 27 -6.42 10.89 22.91
C ILE A 27 -7.46 9.78 23.15
N ASN A 28 -7.30 9.00 24.21
CA ASN A 28 -8.24 7.92 24.52
C ASN A 28 -9.60 8.44 24.94
N ALA A 29 -9.66 9.52 25.73
CA ALA A 29 -10.90 10.15 26.13
C ALA A 29 -11.70 10.69 24.92
N MET A 30 -11.00 11.29 23.94
CA MET A 30 -11.63 11.71 22.68
C MET A 30 -12.21 10.53 21.91
N ARG A 31 -11.45 9.46 21.75
CA ARG A 31 -11.87 8.26 21.01
C ARG A 31 -13.08 7.61 21.66
N ASP A 32 -13.10 7.52 22.98
CA ASP A 32 -14.11 6.82 23.76
C ASP A 32 -15.33 7.73 24.08
N SER A 33 -15.29 9.00 23.67
CA SER A 33 -16.44 9.91 23.75
C SER A 33 -17.57 9.49 22.80
N GLN A 34 -18.81 9.88 23.10
CA GLN A 34 -19.96 9.59 22.23
C GLN A 34 -19.77 10.14 20.82
N ILE A 35 -19.24 11.36 20.68
CA ILE A 35 -18.94 11.98 19.38
C ILE A 35 -17.84 11.19 18.67
N GLY A 36 -16.78 10.81 19.37
CA GLY A 36 -15.69 10.00 18.83
C GLY A 36 -16.17 8.67 18.28
N MET A 37 -16.98 7.95 19.05
CA MET A 37 -17.58 6.68 18.62
C MET A 37 -18.49 6.85 17.40
N LEU A 38 -19.31 7.91 17.35
CA LEU A 38 -20.16 8.19 16.18
C LEU A 38 -19.32 8.51 14.95
N VAL A 39 -18.27 9.32 15.06
CA VAL A 39 -17.36 9.66 13.96
C VAL A 39 -16.68 8.40 13.42
N ILE A 40 -16.15 7.53 14.30
CA ILE A 40 -15.53 6.26 13.92
C ILE A 40 -16.55 5.34 13.23
N MET A 41 -17.74 5.21 13.78
CA MET A 41 -18.81 4.37 13.21
C MET A 41 -19.19 4.83 11.79
N TRP A 42 -19.42 6.13 11.59
CA TRP A 42 -19.74 6.68 10.27
C TRP A 42 -18.57 6.53 9.29
N PHE A 43 -17.34 6.78 9.75
CA PHE A 43 -16.14 6.59 8.95
C PHE A 43 -16.03 5.13 8.47
N LEU A 44 -16.19 4.17 9.37
CA LEU A 44 -16.12 2.75 9.04
C LEU A 44 -17.25 2.36 8.09
N LEU A 45 -18.51 2.75 8.40
CA LEU A 45 -19.67 2.44 7.55
C LEU A 45 -19.44 2.95 6.11
N PHE A 46 -19.01 4.20 5.98
CA PHE A 46 -18.78 4.82 4.68
C PHE A 46 -17.64 4.13 3.90
N THR A 47 -16.48 3.94 4.54
CA THR A 47 -15.31 3.36 3.88
C THR A 47 -15.52 1.88 3.52
N VAL A 48 -16.16 1.10 4.40
CA VAL A 48 -16.49 -0.31 4.15
C VAL A 48 -17.49 -0.43 2.99
N THR A 49 -18.55 0.39 3.00
CA THR A 49 -19.57 0.36 1.94
C THR A 49 -18.96 0.71 0.58
N LEU A 50 -18.13 1.76 0.51
CA LEU A 50 -17.44 2.12 -0.74
C LEU A 50 -16.50 1.03 -1.21
N PHE A 51 -15.72 0.45 -0.31
CA PHE A 51 -14.75 -0.59 -0.64
C PHE A 51 -15.44 -1.84 -1.20
N ILE A 52 -16.50 -2.31 -0.53
CA ILE A 52 -17.31 -3.44 -1.02
C ILE A 52 -17.93 -3.11 -2.39
N SER A 53 -18.44 -1.90 -2.56
CA SER A 53 -19.05 -1.47 -3.82
C SER A 53 -18.04 -1.51 -4.98
N LEU A 54 -16.80 -1.07 -4.76
CA LEU A 54 -15.72 -1.13 -5.75
C LEU A 54 -15.34 -2.58 -6.09
N ILE A 55 -15.23 -3.46 -5.08
CA ILE A 55 -14.99 -4.90 -5.29
C ILE A 55 -16.09 -5.50 -6.17
N CYS A 56 -17.36 -5.28 -5.80
CA CYS A 56 -18.50 -5.81 -6.53
C CYS A 56 -18.63 -5.22 -7.94
N TYR A 57 -18.21 -3.99 -8.14
CA TYR A 57 -18.19 -3.34 -9.46
C TYR A 57 -17.12 -3.94 -10.38
N GLN A 58 -15.90 -4.12 -9.88
CA GLN A 58 -14.76 -4.60 -10.68
C GLN A 58 -14.82 -6.11 -10.97
N PHE A 59 -15.24 -6.91 -10.00
CA PHE A 59 -15.20 -8.37 -10.14
C PHE A 59 -16.34 -8.88 -11.04
N GLN A 60 -15.96 -9.64 -12.08
CA GLN A 60 -16.88 -10.15 -13.12
C GLN A 60 -17.47 -11.53 -12.78
N GLY A 61 -17.47 -11.94 -11.53
CA GLY A 61 -18.04 -13.21 -11.07
C GLY A 61 -19.55 -13.17 -10.84
N THR A 62 -20.13 -14.34 -10.60
CA THR A 62 -21.51 -14.52 -10.14
C THR A 62 -21.73 -13.86 -8.79
N ARG A 63 -23.01 -13.72 -8.38
CA ARG A 63 -23.33 -13.16 -7.05
C ARG A 63 -22.72 -13.95 -5.90
N ALA A 64 -22.69 -15.29 -6.02
CA ALA A 64 -22.08 -16.16 -5.01
C ALA A 64 -20.55 -15.95 -4.95
N GLU A 65 -19.86 -15.89 -6.09
CA GLU A 65 -18.43 -15.63 -6.15
C GLU A 65 -18.08 -14.25 -5.62
N LYS A 66 -18.89 -13.22 -5.92
CA LYS A 66 -18.72 -11.88 -5.36
C LYS A 66 -18.81 -11.90 -3.84
N LEU A 67 -19.83 -12.58 -3.31
CA LEU A 67 -20.01 -12.72 -1.86
C LEU A 67 -18.83 -13.45 -1.23
N CYS A 68 -18.38 -14.57 -1.80
CA CYS A 68 -17.22 -15.31 -1.30
C CYS A 68 -15.95 -14.43 -1.30
N LEU A 69 -15.69 -13.69 -2.40
CA LEU A 69 -14.52 -12.82 -2.48
C LEU A 69 -14.60 -11.70 -1.43
N VAL A 70 -15.74 -11.03 -1.31
CA VAL A 70 -15.94 -9.97 -0.30
C VAL A 70 -15.72 -10.53 1.10
N LEU A 71 -16.31 -11.68 1.44
CA LEU A 71 -16.11 -12.31 2.75
C LEU A 71 -14.66 -12.69 3.00
N THR A 72 -13.96 -13.24 1.99
CA THR A 72 -12.54 -13.56 2.09
C THR A 72 -11.70 -12.32 2.42
N ILE A 73 -11.97 -11.20 1.76
CA ILE A 73 -11.24 -9.95 2.00
C ILE A 73 -11.60 -9.36 3.37
N LEU A 74 -12.88 -9.32 3.74
CA LEU A 74 -13.34 -8.76 5.01
C LEU A 74 -12.88 -9.58 6.23
N LEU A 75 -12.70 -10.89 6.09
CA LEU A 75 -12.19 -11.77 7.14
C LEU A 75 -10.66 -11.86 7.14
N SER A 76 -9.98 -11.27 6.17
CA SER A 76 -8.53 -11.29 6.08
C SER A 76 -7.88 -10.48 7.20
N ALA A 77 -6.69 -10.90 7.62
CA ALA A 77 -5.95 -10.18 8.65
C ALA A 77 -5.63 -8.73 8.29
N PRO A 78 -5.24 -8.37 7.05
CA PRO A 78 -5.04 -6.98 6.66
C PRO A 78 -6.28 -6.11 6.90
N TYR A 79 -7.46 -6.61 6.54
CA TYR A 79 -8.70 -5.86 6.70
C TYR A 79 -9.09 -5.71 8.17
N VAL A 80 -9.04 -6.79 8.95
CA VAL A 80 -9.34 -6.75 10.39
C VAL A 80 -8.42 -5.79 11.14
N ARG A 81 -7.13 -5.78 10.80
CA ARG A 81 -6.14 -4.85 11.37
C ARG A 81 -6.41 -3.39 10.98
N GLU A 82 -6.87 -3.14 9.76
CA GLU A 82 -7.22 -1.79 9.30
C GLU A 82 -8.45 -1.26 10.03
N ILE A 83 -9.52 -2.05 10.09
CA ILE A 83 -10.76 -1.68 10.79
C ILE A 83 -10.51 -1.41 12.27
N SER A 84 -9.68 -2.24 12.93
CA SER A 84 -9.37 -2.06 14.35
C SER A 84 -8.64 -0.74 14.66
N LYS A 85 -8.00 -0.13 13.66
CA LYS A 85 -7.29 1.15 13.78
C LYS A 85 -8.09 2.35 13.31
N ALA A 86 -9.19 2.15 12.57
CA ALA A 86 -9.95 3.19 11.88
C ALA A 86 -9.02 4.21 11.17
N ASN A 87 -8.06 3.69 10.39
CA ASN A 87 -6.96 4.49 9.84
C ASN A 87 -7.35 5.15 8.51
N LEU A 88 -6.80 6.32 8.24
CA LEU A 88 -6.93 7.01 6.93
C LEU A 88 -6.31 6.22 5.75
N VAL A 89 -5.55 5.16 6.02
CA VAL A 89 -5.04 4.24 5.00
C VAL A 89 -6.17 3.63 4.17
N MET A 90 -7.32 3.31 4.79
CA MET A 90 -8.48 2.80 4.06
C MET A 90 -8.99 3.78 3.00
N VAL A 91 -9.01 5.08 3.32
CA VAL A 91 -9.36 6.12 2.34
C VAL A 91 -8.34 6.17 1.21
N SER A 92 -7.04 6.10 1.53
CA SER A 92 -5.96 6.06 0.53
C SER A 92 -6.11 4.83 -0.38
N VAL A 93 -6.41 3.65 0.17
CA VAL A 93 -6.67 2.42 -0.61
C VAL A 93 -7.86 2.60 -1.54
N ILE A 94 -8.98 3.15 -1.06
CA ILE A 94 -10.16 3.43 -1.88
C ILE A 94 -9.81 4.40 -3.02
N CYS A 95 -9.05 5.45 -2.73
CA CYS A 95 -8.61 6.42 -3.75
C CYS A 95 -7.70 5.76 -4.80
N VAL A 96 -6.78 4.90 -4.41
CA VAL A 96 -5.96 4.10 -5.32
C VAL A 96 -6.84 3.18 -6.17
N TYR A 97 -7.82 2.56 -5.56
CA TYR A 97 -8.76 1.69 -6.27
C TYR A 97 -9.53 2.45 -7.37
N VAL A 98 -10.06 3.62 -7.03
CA VAL A 98 -10.74 4.51 -8.00
C VAL A 98 -9.79 4.90 -9.14
N PHE A 99 -8.52 5.21 -8.83
CA PHE A 99 -7.52 5.51 -9.87
C PHE A 99 -7.33 4.33 -10.82
N ILE A 100 -7.10 3.13 -10.30
CA ILE A 100 -6.86 1.93 -11.12
C ILE A 100 -8.07 1.63 -12.02
N LEU A 101 -9.30 1.79 -11.51
CA LEU A 101 -10.51 1.51 -12.26
C LEU A 101 -10.77 2.51 -13.38
N PHE A 102 -10.49 3.80 -13.17
CA PHE A 102 -11.00 4.85 -14.04
C PHE A 102 -9.91 5.64 -14.78
N LYS A 103 -8.62 5.36 -14.57
CA LYS A 103 -7.51 6.06 -15.25
C LYS A 103 -7.60 6.01 -16.78
N ASP A 104 -8.21 4.96 -17.34
CA ASP A 104 -8.37 4.72 -18.78
C ASP A 104 -9.79 4.87 -19.29
N HIS A 105 -10.70 5.32 -18.44
CA HIS A 105 -12.10 5.47 -18.79
C HIS A 105 -12.29 6.46 -19.95
N GLU A 106 -13.24 6.21 -20.86
CA GLU A 106 -13.51 7.06 -22.03
C GLU A 106 -13.95 8.47 -21.64
N SER A 107 -14.77 8.60 -20.60
CA SER A 107 -15.21 9.89 -20.06
C SER A 107 -14.05 10.67 -19.45
N VAL A 108 -13.88 11.93 -19.90
CA VAL A 108 -12.88 12.86 -19.34
C VAL A 108 -13.12 13.08 -17.85
N PHE A 109 -14.38 13.18 -17.43
CA PHE A 109 -14.74 13.39 -16.02
C PHE A 109 -14.24 12.24 -15.14
N MET A 110 -14.46 10.99 -15.56
CA MET A 110 -14.00 9.82 -14.80
C MET A 110 -12.47 9.72 -14.75
N ARG A 111 -11.76 10.09 -15.82
CA ARG A 111 -10.29 10.18 -15.80
C ARG A 111 -9.77 11.25 -14.84
N VAL A 112 -10.39 12.42 -14.86
CA VAL A 112 -10.04 13.50 -13.91
C VAL A 112 -10.30 13.05 -12.48
N LEU A 113 -11.44 12.41 -12.22
CA LEU A 113 -11.75 11.82 -10.91
C LEU A 113 -10.67 10.82 -10.47
N ALA A 114 -10.21 9.96 -11.38
CA ALA A 114 -9.13 9.02 -11.11
C ALA A 114 -7.82 9.74 -10.74
N PHE A 115 -7.44 10.80 -11.46
CA PHE A 115 -6.22 11.56 -11.18
C PHE A 115 -6.31 12.32 -9.84
N VAL A 116 -7.47 12.90 -9.55
CA VAL A 116 -7.75 13.52 -8.24
C VAL A 116 -7.70 12.47 -7.13
N ALA A 117 -8.23 11.27 -7.37
CA ALA A 117 -8.20 10.18 -6.40
C ALA A 117 -6.76 9.74 -6.10
N LEU A 118 -5.91 9.50 -7.12
CA LEU A 118 -4.49 9.19 -6.88
C LEU A 118 -3.80 10.31 -6.10
N SER A 119 -4.06 11.56 -6.49
CA SER A 119 -3.50 12.74 -5.82
C SER A 119 -3.93 12.84 -4.36
N ALA A 120 -5.20 12.53 -4.07
CA ALA A 120 -5.72 12.45 -2.71
C ALA A 120 -5.06 11.30 -1.91
N ALA A 121 -4.88 10.13 -2.53
CA ALA A 121 -4.15 9.02 -1.91
C ALA A 121 -2.73 9.44 -1.52
N VAL A 122 -2.01 10.14 -2.40
CA VAL A 122 -0.66 10.68 -2.15
C VAL A 122 -0.68 11.76 -1.06
N ALA A 123 -1.70 12.62 -1.05
CA ALA A 123 -1.87 13.65 -0.01
C ALA A 123 -2.23 13.07 1.36
N LEU A 124 -2.75 11.84 1.41
CA LEU A 124 -2.99 11.09 2.65
C LEU A 124 -1.76 10.27 3.06
N LYS A 125 -1.08 9.67 2.07
CA LYS A 125 0.09 8.82 2.27
C LYS A 125 0.97 8.89 1.01
N ILE A 126 2.21 9.31 1.11
CA ILE A 126 3.05 9.69 -0.05
C ILE A 126 3.26 8.53 -1.05
N TYR A 127 3.45 7.31 -0.56
CA TYR A 127 3.88 6.17 -1.36
C TYR A 127 2.94 5.71 -2.50
N PRO A 128 1.62 5.91 -2.48
CA PRO A 128 0.76 5.66 -3.63
C PRO A 128 1.17 6.38 -4.92
N VAL A 129 2.05 7.39 -4.84
CA VAL A 129 2.63 8.06 -6.02
C VAL A 129 3.27 7.08 -7.00
N PHE A 130 3.79 5.93 -6.52
CA PHE A 130 4.39 4.89 -7.34
C PHE A 130 3.41 4.33 -8.39
N LEU A 131 2.12 4.28 -8.09
CA LEU A 131 1.11 3.85 -9.05
C LEU A 131 0.91 4.82 -10.22
N GLY A 132 1.36 6.06 -10.09
CA GLY A 132 1.38 7.02 -11.20
C GLY A 132 2.25 6.55 -12.39
N ILE A 133 3.21 5.64 -12.18
CA ILE A 133 4.02 5.01 -13.22
C ILE A 133 3.17 4.23 -14.23
N LEU A 134 1.99 3.74 -13.83
CA LEU A 134 1.06 3.08 -14.76
C LEU A 134 0.71 3.97 -15.96
N LEU A 135 0.68 5.30 -15.80
CA LEU A 135 0.41 6.23 -16.89
C LEU A 135 1.53 6.28 -17.93
N LEU A 136 2.77 5.94 -17.56
CA LEU A 136 3.91 5.87 -18.49
C LEU A 136 3.74 4.70 -19.48
N ARG A 137 3.04 3.64 -19.09
CA ARG A 137 2.75 2.48 -19.95
C ARG A 137 1.86 2.86 -21.15
N GLU A 138 0.99 3.83 -20.98
CA GLU A 138 0.01 4.23 -21.98
C GLU A 138 0.58 5.22 -23.01
N LYS A 139 1.79 5.75 -22.79
CA LYS A 139 2.47 6.71 -23.69
C LYS A 139 1.65 7.98 -24.00
N SER A 140 0.68 8.33 -23.15
CA SER A 140 -0.15 9.52 -23.33
C SER A 140 0.35 10.69 -22.49
N ALA A 141 1.09 11.61 -23.13
CA ALA A 141 1.59 12.81 -22.46
C ALA A 141 0.46 13.63 -21.79
N LYS A 142 -0.73 13.70 -22.41
CA LYS A 142 -1.89 14.42 -21.84
C LYS A 142 -2.33 13.83 -20.49
N LYS A 143 -2.38 12.50 -20.38
CA LYS A 143 -2.75 11.82 -19.12
C LYS A 143 -1.69 12.07 -18.05
N ILE A 144 -0.41 11.97 -18.40
CA ILE A 144 0.71 12.20 -17.47
C ILE A 144 0.66 13.62 -16.91
N TRP A 145 0.60 14.64 -17.78
CA TRP A 145 0.55 16.04 -17.36
C TRP A 145 -0.72 16.38 -16.60
N GLY A 146 -1.87 15.80 -17.00
CA GLY A 146 -3.12 15.95 -16.26
C GLY A 146 -3.03 15.41 -14.84
N CYS A 147 -2.45 14.21 -14.66
CA CYS A 147 -2.25 13.63 -13.34
C CYS A 147 -1.27 14.45 -12.48
N ILE A 148 -0.15 14.90 -13.07
CA ILE A 148 0.82 15.77 -12.38
C ILE A 148 0.15 17.08 -11.94
N GLY A 149 -0.64 17.71 -12.82
CA GLY A 149 -1.37 18.93 -12.49
C GLY A 149 -2.35 18.73 -11.32
N CYS A 150 -3.14 17.65 -11.36
CA CYS A 150 -4.00 17.27 -10.21
C CYS A 150 -3.17 17.02 -8.95
N GLY A 151 -2.02 16.33 -9.08
CA GLY A 151 -1.13 16.06 -7.96
C GLY A 151 -0.61 17.33 -7.30
N ILE A 152 -0.13 18.28 -8.09
CA ILE A 152 0.35 19.58 -7.60
C ILE A 152 -0.77 20.31 -6.83
N VAL A 153 -1.94 20.40 -7.42
CA VAL A 153 -3.07 21.11 -6.78
C VAL A 153 -3.48 20.42 -5.49
N VAL A 154 -3.81 19.12 -5.54
CA VAL A 154 -4.36 18.39 -4.38
C VAL A 154 -3.33 18.25 -3.26
N PHE A 155 -2.04 18.11 -3.60
CA PHE A 155 -0.99 17.96 -2.60
C PHE A 155 -0.54 19.28 -1.99
N PHE A 156 -0.38 20.35 -2.79
CA PHE A 156 0.20 21.60 -2.29
C PHE A 156 -0.84 22.62 -1.80
N VAL A 157 -2.07 22.64 -2.34
CA VAL A 157 -3.11 23.57 -1.86
C VAL A 157 -3.35 23.46 -0.34
N PRO A 158 -3.39 22.27 0.27
CA PRO A 158 -3.52 22.15 1.73
C PRO A 158 -2.45 22.88 2.53
N PHE A 159 -1.24 23.08 2.00
CA PHE A 159 -0.19 23.78 2.72
C PHE A 159 -0.47 25.26 2.95
N PHE A 160 -1.34 25.89 2.15
CA PHE A 160 -1.75 27.26 2.43
C PHE A 160 -2.41 27.41 3.81
N VAL A 161 -3.08 26.36 4.31
CA VAL A 161 -3.64 26.30 5.66
C VAL A 161 -2.56 26.11 6.73
N PHE A 162 -1.42 25.51 6.37
CA PHE A 162 -0.34 25.14 7.29
C PHE A 162 0.94 25.98 7.12
N GLY A 163 0.81 27.24 6.74
CA GLY A 163 1.94 28.17 6.63
C GLY A 163 2.71 28.09 5.31
N GLY A 164 2.09 27.59 4.23
CA GLY A 164 2.66 27.60 2.87
C GLY A 164 3.96 26.81 2.76
N LEU A 165 4.99 27.41 2.17
CA LEU A 165 6.30 26.78 1.99
C LEU A 165 6.97 26.36 3.30
N HIS A 166 6.77 27.11 4.39
CA HIS A 166 7.30 26.72 5.69
C HIS A 166 6.70 25.38 6.16
N GLY A 167 5.40 25.15 5.93
CA GLY A 167 4.73 23.87 6.20
C GLY A 167 5.34 22.70 5.40
N VAL A 168 5.73 22.93 4.15
CA VAL A 168 6.43 21.92 3.32
C VAL A 168 7.78 21.55 3.94
N VAL A 169 8.57 22.54 4.31
CA VAL A 169 9.89 22.32 4.94
C VAL A 169 9.75 21.56 6.25
N LEU A 170 8.80 21.95 7.12
CA LEU A 170 8.53 21.26 8.37
C LEU A 170 8.08 19.82 8.15
N MET A 171 7.25 19.55 7.14
CA MET A 171 6.85 18.18 6.80
C MET A 171 8.06 17.33 6.40
N LEU A 172 8.93 17.83 5.53
CA LEU A 172 10.12 17.12 5.09
C LEU A 172 11.07 16.83 6.26
N GLN A 173 11.37 17.84 7.09
CA GLN A 173 12.19 17.66 8.29
C GLN A 173 11.63 16.60 9.23
N ASN A 174 10.31 16.62 9.45
CA ASN A 174 9.66 15.64 10.32
C ASN A 174 9.68 14.23 9.73
N ILE A 175 9.53 14.07 8.41
CA ILE A 175 9.67 12.76 7.75
C ILE A 175 11.07 12.21 7.99
N PHE A 176 12.12 13.01 7.76
CA PHE A 176 13.50 12.56 7.97
C PHE A 176 13.79 12.21 9.43
N ASN A 177 13.37 13.06 10.37
CA ASN A 177 13.56 12.81 11.80
C ASN A 177 12.79 11.58 12.29
N THR A 178 11.55 11.40 11.81
CA THR A 178 10.71 10.28 12.23
C THR A 178 11.23 8.95 11.66
N THR A 179 11.80 8.95 10.47
CA THR A 179 12.40 7.75 9.86
C THR A 179 13.51 7.16 10.74
N SER A 180 14.31 8.01 11.41
CA SER A 180 15.35 7.53 12.32
C SER A 180 14.78 6.85 13.58
N ILE A 181 13.70 7.38 14.13
CA ILE A 181 13.04 6.85 15.34
C ILE A 181 12.37 5.50 15.06
N PHE A 182 11.64 5.39 13.94
CA PHE A 182 10.94 4.15 13.58
C PHE A 182 11.85 3.05 13.05
N ASN A 183 13.08 3.39 12.68
CA ASN A 183 14.06 2.41 12.25
C ASN A 183 14.41 1.40 13.37
N ASP A 184 14.38 1.80 14.64
CA ASP A 184 14.80 0.98 15.76
C ASP A 184 13.64 0.28 16.49
N SER A 185 12.38 0.66 16.18
CA SER A 185 11.22 0.13 16.88
C SER A 185 10.50 -0.97 16.10
N GLY A 186 10.23 -2.10 16.76
CA GLY A 186 9.20 -3.05 16.36
C GLY A 186 9.53 -3.95 15.17
N LEU A 187 10.58 -4.77 15.29
CA LEU A 187 10.94 -5.76 14.26
C LEU A 187 9.77 -6.69 13.86
N GLY A 188 8.87 -7.03 14.77
CA GLY A 188 7.80 -8.00 14.53
C GLY A 188 6.55 -7.53 13.79
N PHE A 189 6.43 -6.24 13.41
CA PHE A 189 5.18 -5.68 12.88
C PHE A 189 5.29 -5.04 11.50
N LYS A 190 6.49 -4.98 10.95
CA LYS A 190 6.76 -4.36 9.65
C LYS A 190 6.85 -5.42 8.56
N ILE A 191 6.30 -5.11 7.39
CA ILE A 191 6.28 -5.98 6.21
C ILE A 191 7.25 -5.53 5.11
N ASP A 192 8.29 -4.79 5.45
CA ASP A 192 9.30 -4.36 4.48
C ASP A 192 10.46 -5.35 4.35
N ILE A 193 11.18 -5.28 3.22
CA ILE A 193 12.31 -6.16 2.90
C ILE A 193 13.43 -6.01 3.94
N THR A 194 13.75 -4.78 4.33
CA THR A 194 14.82 -4.50 5.30
C THR A 194 14.56 -5.20 6.63
N ASN A 195 13.31 -5.10 7.11
CA ASN A 195 12.90 -5.72 8.36
C ASN A 195 12.94 -7.25 8.28
N THR A 196 12.49 -7.83 7.16
CA THR A 196 12.52 -9.29 6.95
C THR A 196 13.96 -9.82 6.97
N ILE A 197 14.88 -9.13 6.29
CA ILE A 197 16.30 -9.50 6.28
C ILE A 197 16.91 -9.35 7.67
N ASN A 198 16.56 -8.32 8.42
CA ASN A 198 17.01 -8.16 9.80
C ASN A 198 16.56 -9.33 10.68
N ILE A 199 15.26 -9.69 10.64
CA ILE A 199 14.73 -10.82 11.40
C ILE A 199 15.45 -12.12 11.04
N VAL A 200 15.66 -12.39 9.75
CA VAL A 200 16.36 -13.57 9.28
C VAL A 200 17.82 -13.57 9.80
N GLY A 201 18.49 -12.41 9.75
CA GLY A 201 19.84 -12.28 10.28
C GLY A 201 19.93 -12.52 11.77
N ASP A 202 19.01 -11.98 12.53
CA ASP A 202 18.94 -12.18 13.97
C ASP A 202 18.71 -13.67 14.31
N LEU A 203 17.83 -14.35 13.56
CA LEU A 203 17.57 -15.79 13.74
C LEU A 203 18.78 -16.67 13.43
N PHE A 204 19.59 -16.31 12.43
CA PHE A 204 20.80 -17.03 12.05
C PHE A 204 22.06 -16.53 12.76
N HIS A 205 21.92 -15.66 13.76
CA HIS A 205 23.04 -15.12 14.54
C HIS A 205 24.12 -14.46 13.69
N TYR A 206 23.72 -13.72 12.65
CA TYR A 206 24.65 -13.04 11.78
C TYR A 206 25.18 -11.76 12.41
N GLY A 207 26.45 -11.76 12.85
CA GLY A 207 27.09 -10.64 13.54
C GLY A 207 27.52 -9.46 12.64
N GLY A 208 27.15 -9.44 11.35
CA GLY A 208 27.47 -8.37 10.42
C GLY A 208 26.44 -7.25 10.40
N ASN A 209 26.69 -6.20 9.60
CA ASN A 209 25.75 -5.10 9.44
C ASN A 209 24.59 -5.48 8.49
N ILE A 210 23.76 -6.42 8.95
CA ILE A 210 22.66 -7.01 8.16
C ILE A 210 21.64 -5.95 7.74
N ARG A 211 21.46 -4.90 8.55
CA ARG A 211 20.55 -3.79 8.23
C ARG A 211 20.97 -3.04 6.97
N ARG A 212 22.28 -2.80 6.77
CA ARG A 212 22.77 -2.21 5.51
C ARG A 212 22.48 -3.11 4.32
N VAL A 213 22.66 -4.41 4.49
CA VAL A 213 22.33 -5.40 3.46
C VAL A 213 20.85 -5.33 3.10
N GLY A 214 19.95 -5.35 4.10
CA GLY A 214 18.51 -5.23 3.89
C GLY A 214 18.12 -3.93 3.20
N THR A 215 18.72 -2.81 3.60
CA THR A 215 18.49 -1.49 2.96
C THR A 215 18.95 -1.47 1.49
N CYS A 216 20.12 -2.04 1.18
CA CYS A 216 20.60 -2.17 -0.20
C CYS A 216 19.64 -3.02 -1.04
N PHE A 217 19.18 -4.16 -0.52
CA PHE A 217 18.18 -4.99 -1.20
C PHE A 217 16.88 -4.22 -1.45
N ASN A 218 16.39 -3.48 -0.48
CA ASN A 218 15.17 -2.68 -0.64
C ASN A 218 15.29 -1.66 -1.78
N TYR A 219 16.43 -0.95 -1.90
CA TYR A 219 16.67 -0.03 -3.01
C TYR A 219 16.80 -0.74 -4.37
N ILE A 220 17.47 -1.91 -4.40
CA ILE A 220 17.58 -2.71 -5.63
C ILE A 220 16.19 -3.13 -6.10
N PHE A 221 15.37 -3.67 -5.20
CA PHE A 221 13.99 -4.09 -5.53
C PHE A 221 13.15 -2.90 -5.99
N LEU A 222 13.27 -1.74 -5.35
CA LEU A 222 12.57 -0.53 -5.76
C LEU A 222 12.91 -0.14 -7.21
N ILE A 223 14.20 -0.03 -7.53
CA ILE A 223 14.65 0.39 -8.86
C ILE A 223 14.26 -0.65 -9.92
N LEU A 224 14.55 -1.94 -9.66
CA LEU A 224 14.19 -3.02 -10.57
C LEU A 224 12.68 -3.12 -10.74
N GLY A 225 11.92 -3.03 -9.66
CA GLY A 225 10.46 -3.09 -9.69
C GLY A 225 9.85 -1.96 -10.52
N PHE A 226 10.35 -0.73 -10.38
CA PHE A 226 9.90 0.37 -11.23
C PHE A 226 10.20 0.13 -12.70
N VAL A 227 11.43 -0.26 -13.03
CA VAL A 227 11.81 -0.52 -14.43
C VAL A 227 11.00 -1.70 -14.98
N MET A 228 10.91 -2.82 -14.26
CA MET A 228 10.23 -4.02 -14.72
C MET A 228 8.71 -3.85 -14.81
N SER A 229 8.09 -2.99 -13.99
CA SER A 229 6.66 -2.66 -14.10
C SER A 229 6.27 -2.11 -15.47
N LEU A 230 7.22 -1.52 -16.21
CA LEU A 230 7.01 -1.03 -17.57
C LEU A 230 7.06 -2.14 -18.63
N PHE A 231 7.68 -3.27 -18.30
CA PHE A 231 7.91 -4.37 -19.25
C PHE A 231 6.98 -5.57 -19.06
N VAL A 232 6.45 -5.81 -17.86
CA VAL A 232 5.46 -6.88 -17.64
C VAL A 232 4.27 -6.70 -18.58
N GLN A 233 3.77 -7.81 -19.16
CA GLN A 233 2.76 -7.73 -20.22
C GLN A 233 1.37 -7.39 -19.65
N GLU A 234 0.92 -8.17 -18.67
CA GLU A 234 -0.40 -8.02 -18.09
C GLU A 234 -0.45 -6.83 -17.15
N GLU A 235 -1.56 -6.09 -17.22
CA GLU A 235 -1.75 -4.89 -16.40
C GLU A 235 -1.81 -5.23 -14.92
N TRP A 236 -2.49 -6.32 -14.54
CA TRP A 236 -2.58 -6.75 -13.16
C TRP A 236 -1.19 -7.00 -12.54
N LYS A 237 -0.22 -7.52 -13.31
CA LYS A 237 1.16 -7.71 -12.85
C LYS A 237 1.84 -6.38 -12.55
N ALA A 238 1.64 -5.38 -13.41
CA ALA A 238 2.19 -4.04 -13.17
C ALA A 238 1.55 -3.36 -11.95
N VAL A 239 0.23 -3.46 -11.82
CA VAL A 239 -0.50 -2.94 -10.64
C VAL A 239 -0.03 -3.65 -9.38
N THR A 240 0.11 -4.99 -9.41
CA THR A 240 0.63 -5.75 -8.28
C THR A 240 2.02 -5.29 -7.89
N LEU A 241 2.96 -5.23 -8.84
CA LEU A 241 4.35 -4.87 -8.56
C LEU A 241 4.46 -3.46 -7.96
N LEU A 242 3.79 -2.46 -8.53
CA LEU A 242 3.79 -1.10 -8.01
C LEU A 242 3.09 -0.98 -6.64
N SER A 243 2.05 -1.76 -6.40
CA SER A 243 1.40 -1.84 -5.09
C SER A 243 2.31 -2.47 -4.04
N LEU A 244 3.05 -3.53 -4.40
CA LEU A 244 4.04 -4.15 -3.53
C LEU A 244 5.16 -3.17 -3.17
N LEU A 245 5.70 -2.42 -4.14
CA LEU A 245 6.70 -1.37 -3.87
C LEU A 245 6.16 -0.28 -2.93
N THR A 246 4.86 0.04 -3.03
CA THR A 246 4.19 0.96 -2.10
C THR A 246 4.19 0.43 -0.66
N LEU A 247 4.21 -0.90 -0.49
CA LEU A 247 4.23 -1.58 0.81
C LEU A 247 5.63 -1.83 1.33
N SER A 248 6.53 -2.31 0.49
CA SER A 248 7.85 -2.80 0.88
C SER A 248 8.89 -1.72 1.08
N TYR A 249 8.78 -0.60 0.34
CA TYR A 249 9.76 0.48 0.41
C TYR A 249 9.67 1.34 1.68
N PRO A 250 8.48 1.70 2.21
CA PRO A 250 8.41 2.53 3.42
C PRO A 250 9.01 1.84 4.63
N THR A 251 9.83 2.57 5.39
CA THR A 251 10.44 2.06 6.63
C THR A 251 9.44 1.67 7.72
N PHE A 252 8.19 2.12 7.60
CA PHE A 252 7.09 1.74 8.47
C PHE A 252 5.86 1.36 7.65
N SER A 253 5.76 0.09 7.29
CA SER A 253 4.58 -0.47 6.61
C SER A 253 4.01 -1.63 7.43
N GLY A 254 2.73 -1.55 7.74
CA GLY A 254 2.02 -2.62 8.45
C GLY A 254 1.16 -3.44 7.49
N SER A 255 0.80 -4.66 7.90
CA SER A 255 0.00 -5.59 7.07
C SER A 255 -1.35 -5.03 6.60
N TYR A 256 -1.93 -4.06 7.29
CA TYR A 256 -3.15 -3.38 6.83
C TYR A 256 -2.97 -2.70 5.45
N GLY A 257 -1.75 -2.33 5.08
CA GLY A 257 -1.45 -1.77 3.76
C GLY A 257 -1.65 -2.76 2.61
N ILE A 258 -1.64 -4.08 2.87
CA ILE A 258 -1.85 -5.14 1.86
C ILE A 258 -3.17 -4.96 1.10
N LEU A 259 -4.15 -4.27 1.69
CA LEU A 259 -5.42 -3.94 1.02
C LEU A 259 -5.25 -3.19 -0.30
N ILE A 260 -4.13 -2.51 -0.52
CA ILE A 260 -3.80 -1.85 -1.79
C ILE A 260 -3.67 -2.85 -2.96
N LEU A 261 -3.45 -4.14 -2.67
CA LEU A 261 -3.37 -5.21 -3.65
C LEU A 261 -4.74 -5.74 -4.11
N VAL A 262 -5.84 -5.37 -3.45
CA VAL A 262 -7.19 -5.87 -3.79
C VAL A 262 -7.57 -5.59 -5.25
N PRO A 263 -7.35 -4.39 -5.83
CA PRO A 263 -7.63 -4.17 -7.25
C PRO A 263 -6.85 -5.13 -8.17
N ALA A 264 -5.58 -5.37 -7.86
CA ALA A 264 -4.72 -6.28 -8.64
C ALA A 264 -5.19 -7.74 -8.54
N LEU A 265 -5.54 -8.20 -7.33
CA LEU A 265 -6.12 -9.52 -7.11
C LEU A 265 -7.39 -9.71 -7.97
N ILE A 266 -8.28 -8.72 -8.00
CA ILE A 266 -9.51 -8.81 -8.78
C ILE A 266 -9.21 -8.80 -10.28
N MET A 267 -8.26 -7.97 -10.74
CA MET A 267 -7.82 -7.99 -12.12
C MET A 267 -7.28 -9.37 -12.51
N PHE A 268 -6.45 -9.97 -11.65
CA PHE A 268 -5.95 -11.33 -11.85
C PHE A 268 -7.09 -12.35 -11.92
N LEU A 269 -8.03 -12.35 -10.98
CA LEU A 269 -9.18 -13.27 -10.98
C LEU A 269 -10.07 -13.10 -12.21
N ASN A 270 -10.25 -11.87 -12.70
CA ASN A 270 -11.02 -11.60 -13.92
C ASN A 270 -10.37 -12.17 -15.19
N THR A 271 -9.05 -12.46 -15.18
CA THR A 271 -8.41 -13.17 -16.30
C THR A 271 -8.82 -14.65 -16.37
N LYS A 272 -9.52 -15.16 -15.35
CA LYS A 272 -9.88 -16.58 -15.20
C LYS A 272 -8.64 -17.48 -15.37
N PRO A 273 -7.64 -17.35 -14.50
CA PRO A 273 -6.35 -17.98 -14.66
C PRO A 273 -6.50 -19.50 -14.73
N GLY A 274 -5.95 -20.11 -15.79
CA GLY A 274 -5.88 -21.57 -15.90
C GLY A 274 -4.94 -22.17 -14.85
N ILE A 275 -5.03 -23.49 -14.64
CA ILE A 275 -4.17 -24.23 -13.70
C ILE A 275 -2.79 -24.42 -14.33
N THR A 276 -1.94 -23.41 -14.23
CA THR A 276 -0.52 -23.46 -14.58
C THR A 276 0.32 -23.32 -13.31
N HIS A 277 1.55 -23.79 -13.30
CA HIS A 277 2.45 -23.63 -12.14
C HIS A 277 2.62 -22.16 -11.74
N GLU A 278 2.74 -21.26 -12.72
CA GLU A 278 2.86 -19.83 -12.48
C GLU A 278 1.61 -19.26 -11.81
N ASN A 279 0.43 -19.52 -12.38
CA ASN A 279 -0.84 -19.03 -11.82
C ASN A 279 -1.10 -19.58 -10.41
N MET A 280 -0.77 -20.87 -10.18
CA MET A 280 -0.88 -21.49 -8.86
C MET A 280 0.04 -20.83 -7.84
N ALA A 281 1.25 -20.44 -8.24
CA ALA A 281 2.15 -19.69 -7.36
C ALA A 281 1.55 -18.31 -6.97
N TYR A 282 1.01 -17.56 -7.94
CA TYR A 282 0.33 -16.29 -7.64
C TYR A 282 -0.91 -16.48 -6.75
N ILE A 283 -1.73 -17.50 -7.02
CA ILE A 283 -2.88 -17.84 -6.17
C ILE A 283 -2.42 -18.10 -4.73
N LEU A 284 -1.40 -18.94 -4.55
CA LEU A 284 -0.87 -19.24 -3.22
C LEU A 284 -0.38 -18.00 -2.50
N LEU A 285 0.36 -17.13 -3.20
CA LEU A 285 0.87 -15.90 -2.61
C LEU A 285 -0.26 -14.94 -2.22
N PHE A 286 -1.29 -14.77 -3.07
CA PHE A 286 -2.47 -13.99 -2.70
C PHE A 286 -3.24 -14.60 -1.51
N VAL A 287 -3.37 -15.92 -1.47
CA VAL A 287 -4.00 -16.61 -0.32
C VAL A 287 -3.22 -16.34 0.97
N LEU A 288 -1.89 -16.38 0.94
CA LEU A 288 -1.07 -16.06 2.10
C LEU A 288 -1.22 -14.60 2.55
N LEU A 289 -1.32 -13.65 1.59
CA LEU A 289 -1.48 -12.24 1.88
C LEU A 289 -2.87 -11.89 2.43
N PHE A 290 -3.91 -12.59 2.01
CA PHE A 290 -5.30 -12.37 2.45
C PHE A 290 -5.80 -13.46 3.40
N ALA A 291 -4.88 -14.21 4.02
CA ALA A 291 -5.26 -15.23 5.00
C ALA A 291 -5.98 -14.62 6.20
N PRO A 292 -6.97 -15.31 6.77
CA PRO A 292 -7.62 -14.90 8.01
C PRO A 292 -6.64 -14.93 9.19
N MET A 293 -6.91 -14.12 10.20
CA MET A 293 -6.05 -13.99 11.38
C MET A 293 -6.27 -15.15 12.39
N PHE A 294 -5.96 -16.39 11.98
CA PHE A 294 -6.08 -17.56 12.87
C PHE A 294 -4.92 -17.71 13.87
N PHE A 295 -3.78 -17.06 13.64
CA PHE A 295 -2.57 -17.19 14.45
C PHE A 295 -2.17 -15.85 15.06
N GLY A 296 -3.04 -15.29 15.86
CA GLY A 296 -2.84 -14.01 16.52
C GLY A 296 -2.02 -14.10 17.79
N GLY A 297 -0.74 -14.47 17.69
CA GLY A 297 0.19 -14.47 18.82
C GLY A 297 1.51 -13.77 18.48
N GLN A 298 2.09 -13.06 19.45
CA GLN A 298 3.50 -12.70 19.39
C GLN A 298 4.28 -13.92 19.84
N ASN A 299 5.09 -14.49 18.95
CA ASN A 299 6.05 -15.52 19.35
C ASN A 299 7.34 -14.83 19.76
N ILE A 300 7.85 -15.22 20.90
CA ILE A 300 9.15 -14.80 21.40
C ILE A 300 10.13 -15.87 20.94
N LEU A 301 11.07 -15.50 20.10
CA LEU A 301 12.14 -16.39 19.68
C LEU A 301 13.45 -15.93 20.31
N PRO A 302 14.28 -16.85 20.81
CA PRO A 302 15.61 -16.50 21.30
C PRO A 302 16.46 -15.95 20.16
N ALA A 303 17.12 -14.84 20.37
CA ALA A 303 18.08 -14.22 19.48
C ALA A 303 19.42 -14.02 20.19
N LEU A 304 20.48 -13.66 19.45
CA LEU A 304 21.84 -13.48 20.00
C LEU A 304 21.91 -12.50 21.18
N ASP A 305 21.16 -11.41 21.11
CA ASP A 305 21.18 -10.32 22.09
C ASP A 305 19.90 -10.26 22.94
N GLY A 306 19.21 -11.40 23.11
CA GLY A 306 18.01 -11.46 23.92
C GLY A 306 16.81 -12.11 23.22
N GLU A 307 15.61 -11.59 23.48
CA GLU A 307 14.37 -12.10 22.92
C GLU A 307 13.89 -11.22 21.76
N VAL A 308 13.73 -11.80 20.57
CA VAL A 308 13.05 -11.11 19.43
C VAL A 308 11.58 -11.49 19.41
N ARG A 309 10.72 -10.49 19.49
CA ARG A 309 9.29 -10.68 19.34
C ARG A 309 8.93 -10.71 17.86
N ILE A 310 8.59 -11.89 17.37
CA ILE A 310 8.21 -12.11 15.97
C ILE A 310 6.73 -12.44 15.92
N ASN A 311 6.00 -11.74 15.05
CA ASN A 311 4.68 -12.19 14.64
C ASN A 311 4.85 -13.05 13.39
N LEU A 312 4.67 -14.36 13.52
CA LEU A 312 4.82 -15.33 12.42
C LEU A 312 3.90 -15.00 11.25
N PHE A 313 2.72 -14.45 11.52
CA PHE A 313 1.80 -14.04 10.48
C PHE A 313 2.39 -12.89 9.65
N THR A 314 2.92 -11.85 10.30
CA THR A 314 3.57 -10.71 9.62
C THR A 314 4.81 -11.15 8.84
N LEU A 315 5.57 -12.11 9.37
CA LEU A 315 6.72 -12.69 8.67
C LEU A 315 6.26 -13.45 7.40
N THR A 316 5.18 -14.23 7.49
CA THR A 316 4.61 -14.93 6.33
C THR A 316 4.14 -13.94 5.26
N GLU A 317 3.45 -12.86 5.64
CA GLU A 317 3.05 -11.78 4.74
C GLU A 317 4.28 -11.14 4.06
N SER A 318 5.34 -10.86 4.84
CA SER A 318 6.57 -10.24 4.32
C SER A 318 7.29 -11.15 3.32
N VAL A 319 7.39 -12.44 3.61
CA VAL A 319 7.98 -13.43 2.70
C VAL A 319 7.14 -13.55 1.43
N ALA A 320 5.81 -13.58 1.54
CA ALA A 320 4.93 -13.62 0.37
C ALA A 320 5.06 -12.37 -0.51
N ILE A 321 5.22 -11.18 0.07
CA ILE A 321 5.49 -9.93 -0.64
C ILE A 321 6.79 -10.05 -1.42
N ILE A 322 7.89 -10.43 -0.76
CA ILE A 322 9.21 -10.53 -1.40
C ILE A 322 9.19 -11.54 -2.55
N LEU A 323 8.61 -12.72 -2.33
CA LEU A 323 8.52 -13.74 -3.38
C LEU A 323 7.69 -13.26 -4.57
N MET A 324 6.57 -12.57 -4.33
CA MET A 324 5.73 -12.01 -5.39
C MET A 324 6.46 -10.91 -6.16
N GLU A 325 7.20 -10.02 -5.48
CA GLU A 325 8.04 -9.02 -6.12
C GLU A 325 9.11 -9.66 -7.00
N MET A 326 9.82 -10.67 -6.49
CA MET A 326 10.85 -11.40 -7.24
C MET A 326 10.26 -12.03 -8.51
N MET A 327 9.12 -12.72 -8.40
CA MET A 327 8.45 -13.33 -9.55
C MET A 327 8.10 -12.31 -10.63
N LEU A 328 7.52 -11.17 -10.22
CA LEU A 328 7.11 -10.11 -11.14
C LEU A 328 8.30 -9.37 -11.77
N ILE A 329 9.37 -9.13 -11.02
CA ILE A 329 10.62 -8.56 -11.53
C ILE A 329 11.23 -9.50 -12.55
N PHE A 330 11.25 -10.80 -12.28
CA PHE A 330 11.80 -11.81 -13.19
C PHE A 330 10.98 -11.93 -14.48
N ASP A 331 9.65 -11.90 -14.39
CA ASP A 331 8.76 -11.87 -15.56
C ASP A 331 9.04 -10.63 -16.45
N GLY A 332 9.14 -9.45 -15.84
CA GLY A 332 9.51 -8.23 -16.53
C GLY A 332 10.88 -8.29 -17.21
N LEU A 333 11.87 -8.89 -16.54
CA LEU A 333 13.23 -9.07 -17.07
C LEU A 333 13.24 -9.99 -18.30
N ILE A 334 12.59 -11.16 -18.23
CA ILE A 334 12.46 -12.07 -19.36
C ILE A 334 11.83 -11.35 -20.56
N ARG A 335 10.76 -10.59 -20.30
CA ARG A 335 10.06 -9.84 -21.35
C ARG A 335 10.94 -8.77 -21.97
N MET A 336 11.68 -8.03 -21.17
CA MET A 336 12.63 -7.02 -21.64
C MET A 336 13.69 -7.65 -22.55
N ILE A 337 14.30 -8.76 -22.15
CA ILE A 337 15.30 -9.50 -22.95
C ILE A 337 14.70 -9.94 -24.29
N CYS A 338 13.48 -10.51 -24.27
CA CYS A 338 12.79 -10.92 -25.49
C CYS A 338 12.54 -9.76 -26.47
N LEU A 339 12.18 -8.58 -25.95
CA LEU A 339 11.97 -7.38 -26.78
C LEU A 339 13.25 -6.85 -27.40
N VAL A 340 14.36 -6.85 -26.63
CA VAL A 340 15.68 -6.44 -27.14
C VAL A 340 16.16 -7.41 -28.21
N GLY A 341 16.03 -8.72 -27.97
CA GLY A 341 16.42 -9.75 -28.93
C GLY A 341 15.67 -9.67 -30.27
N LYS A 342 14.37 -9.34 -30.24
CA LYS A 342 13.58 -9.09 -31.46
C LYS A 342 14.07 -7.87 -32.25
N LYS A 343 14.42 -6.77 -31.56
CA LYS A 343 14.95 -5.56 -32.21
C LYS A 343 16.31 -5.79 -32.88
N ILE A 344 17.16 -6.64 -32.29
CA ILE A 344 18.48 -6.96 -32.86
C ILE A 344 18.34 -7.81 -34.14
N LYS A 345 17.34 -8.73 -34.18
CA LYS A 345 17.09 -9.56 -35.36
C LYS A 345 16.43 -8.83 -36.54
N MET A 346 15.85 -7.65 -36.31
CA MET A 346 15.21 -6.82 -37.34
C MET A 346 16.14 -5.73 -37.91
N LYS A 347 17.35 -5.58 -37.38
CA LYS A 347 18.44 -4.77 -37.95
C LYS A 347 19.43 -5.65 -38.68
#